data_0dcdb51d2bd887a9cba396f2e6460da5
#
_entry.id   0dcdb51d2bd887a9cba396f2e6460da5
#
_cell.length_a   1.000
_cell.length_b   1.000
_cell.length_c   1.000
_cell.angle_alpha   90.00
_cell.angle_beta   90.00
_cell.angle_gamma   90.00
#
_symmetry.space_group_name_H-M   'P 1'
#
loop_
_entity.id
_entity.type
_entity.pdbx_description
1 polymer ?
#
loop_
_entity_poly.entity_id
_entity_poly.type
_entity_poly.pdbx_seq_one_letter_code
_entity_poly.pdbx_strand_id
1 'polypeptide(L)'
;IWWRRAALPPRWILSFLVVAGSAGVFLTYRQFFGKDPGIALLILFLVLKLLEMGRVRDGLAVVFLCYFLLLTHFLNAQGLDVAGFTLAALVAITAALASLANAGLSATANLRLSALMLAQAAPFMLVLFLLFPRVQGPLWGMPIDAYSGMSGLSDTMSPGSISNLSLSGEIAFRAKFDGELPPKHMLYWRGPVLSFYDGSTWRAGPRQAKVSLPDTAR
;
A
#
# COMPACT_ATOMS: atom_id res chain seq x y z
N ILE A 1 -13.65 -30.40 14.12
CA ILE A 1 -13.37 -31.72 14.74
C ILE A 1 -12.21 -32.45 14.05
N TRP A 2 -11.92 -32.19 12.80
CA TRP A 2 -10.81 -32.84 12.06
C TRP A 2 -9.40 -32.39 12.48
N TRP A 3 -9.21 -31.20 12.99
CA TRP A 3 -7.92 -30.60 13.36
C TRP A 3 -7.27 -31.19 14.60
N ARG A 4 -8.00 -31.93 15.43
CA ARG A 4 -7.44 -32.55 16.67
C ARG A 4 -6.50 -33.72 16.44
N ARG A 5 -6.29 -34.21 15.21
CA ARG A 5 -5.46 -35.40 14.92
C ARG A 5 -4.11 -35.11 14.27
N ALA A 6 -3.84 -33.87 13.83
CA ALA A 6 -2.52 -33.52 13.37
C ALA A 6 -1.63 -33.19 14.58
N ALA A 7 -0.50 -33.88 14.72
CA ALA A 7 0.49 -33.55 15.72
C ALA A 7 1.03 -32.17 15.43
N LEU A 8 0.62 -31.17 16.23
CA LEU A 8 1.14 -29.83 16.13
C LEU A 8 2.65 -29.81 16.36
N PRO A 9 3.43 -29.05 15.61
CA PRO A 9 4.87 -28.97 15.81
C PRO A 9 5.17 -28.47 17.23
N PRO A 10 6.21 -28.99 17.88
CA PRO A 10 6.57 -28.58 19.24
C PRO A 10 6.96 -27.09 19.24
N ARG A 11 6.69 -26.40 20.32
CA ARG A 11 6.86 -24.96 20.48
C ARG A 11 8.26 -24.44 20.12
N TRP A 12 9.29 -25.24 20.37
CA TRP A 12 10.67 -24.88 20.05
C TRP A 12 10.91 -24.76 18.54
N ILE A 13 10.26 -25.61 17.71
CA ILE A 13 10.30 -25.51 16.24
C ILE A 13 9.62 -24.21 15.78
N LEU A 14 8.46 -23.88 16.36
CA LEU A 14 7.75 -22.64 16.04
C LEU A 14 8.58 -21.41 16.42
N SER A 15 9.21 -21.41 17.61
CA SER A 15 10.11 -20.32 18.01
C SER A 15 11.31 -20.19 17.08
N PHE A 16 11.90 -21.31 16.66
CA PHE A 16 12.99 -21.31 15.69
C PHE A 16 12.53 -20.72 14.33
N LEU A 17 11.36 -21.13 13.84
CA LEU A 17 10.79 -20.62 12.59
C LEU A 17 10.48 -19.12 12.66
N VAL A 18 10.00 -18.62 13.82
CA VAL A 18 9.79 -17.17 14.03
C VAL A 18 11.11 -16.43 13.87
N VAL A 19 12.15 -16.88 14.57
CA VAL A 19 13.48 -16.23 14.54
C VAL A 19 14.10 -16.32 13.15
N ALA A 20 14.11 -17.50 12.54
CA ALA A 20 14.67 -17.72 11.21
C ALA A 20 13.92 -16.92 10.14
N GLY A 21 12.59 -16.92 10.18
CA GLY A 21 11.76 -16.15 9.24
C GLY A 21 11.94 -14.65 9.40
N SER A 22 11.97 -14.14 10.65
CA SER A 22 12.22 -12.72 10.91
C SER A 22 13.62 -12.28 10.48
N ALA A 23 14.64 -13.14 10.71
CA ALA A 23 15.99 -12.91 10.21
C ALA A 23 16.03 -12.92 8.67
N GLY A 24 15.30 -13.82 8.01
CA GLY A 24 15.17 -13.84 6.55
C GLY A 24 14.56 -12.55 6.00
N VAL A 25 13.49 -12.05 6.61
CA VAL A 25 12.90 -10.74 6.25
C VAL A 25 13.91 -9.63 6.41
N PHE A 26 14.65 -9.60 7.53
CA PHE A 26 15.68 -8.58 7.75
C PHE A 26 16.81 -8.65 6.73
N LEU A 27 17.29 -9.82 6.39
CA LEU A 27 18.35 -10.01 5.39
C LEU A 27 17.91 -9.55 4.00
N THR A 28 16.63 -9.78 3.66
CA THR A 28 16.07 -9.40 2.35
C THR A 28 15.86 -7.89 2.25
N TYR A 29 15.24 -7.29 3.25
CA TYR A 29 14.83 -5.88 3.19
C TYR A 29 15.83 -4.92 3.86
N ARG A 30 16.82 -5.45 4.60
CA ARG A 30 17.82 -4.68 5.37
C ARG A 30 17.23 -3.72 6.40
N GLN A 31 15.94 -3.82 6.69
CA GLN A 31 15.20 -3.01 7.65
C GLN A 31 14.00 -3.79 8.19
N PHE A 32 13.59 -3.51 9.42
CA PHE A 32 12.36 -4.07 10.02
C PHE A 32 11.15 -3.16 9.84
N PHE A 33 11.39 -1.86 9.74
CA PHE A 33 10.33 -0.86 9.63
C PHE A 33 10.17 -0.45 8.16
N GLY A 34 8.95 -0.58 7.67
CA GLY A 34 8.58 -0.24 6.30
C GLY A 34 7.35 -1.03 5.86
N LYS A 35 6.77 -0.62 4.73
CA LYS A 35 5.57 -1.24 4.18
C LYS A 35 5.79 -2.71 3.82
N ASP A 36 6.81 -2.99 3.01
CA ASP A 36 7.06 -4.33 2.48
C ASP A 36 7.57 -5.31 3.54
N PRO A 37 8.55 -4.98 4.40
CA PRO A 37 8.95 -5.87 5.49
C PRO A 37 7.82 -6.07 6.50
N GLY A 38 6.98 -5.06 6.76
CA GLY A 38 5.81 -5.18 7.63
C GLY A 38 4.78 -6.18 7.11
N ILE A 39 4.47 -6.16 5.82
CA ILE A 39 3.57 -7.12 5.17
C ILE A 39 4.17 -8.53 5.23
N ALA A 40 5.46 -8.68 4.93
CA ALA A 40 6.15 -9.96 4.97
C ALA A 40 6.12 -10.59 6.38
N LEU A 41 6.39 -9.79 7.42
CA LEU A 41 6.29 -10.22 8.82
C LEU A 41 4.85 -10.60 9.21
N LEU A 42 3.86 -9.83 8.76
CA LEU A 42 2.46 -10.11 9.04
C LEU A 42 2.03 -11.46 8.43
N ILE A 43 2.42 -11.74 7.20
CA ILE A 43 2.16 -13.03 6.52
C ILE A 43 2.89 -14.16 7.27
N LEU A 44 4.16 -13.97 7.64
CA LEU A 44 4.94 -14.93 8.40
C LEU A 44 4.25 -15.29 9.72
N PHE A 45 3.84 -14.29 10.50
CA PHE A 45 3.17 -14.50 11.77
C PHE A 45 1.79 -15.14 11.61
N LEU A 46 1.05 -14.80 10.55
CA LEU A 46 -0.22 -15.45 10.23
C LEU A 46 -0.02 -16.95 9.97
N VAL A 47 0.95 -17.30 9.11
CA VAL A 47 1.23 -18.71 8.78
C VAL A 47 1.69 -19.48 10.03
N LEU A 48 2.59 -18.89 10.83
CA LEU A 48 3.06 -19.52 12.05
C LEU A 48 1.93 -19.67 13.09
N LYS A 49 1.04 -18.69 13.19
CA LYS A 49 -0.13 -18.76 14.08
C LYS A 49 -1.14 -19.80 13.64
N LEU A 50 -1.30 -20.03 12.34
CA LEU A 50 -2.10 -21.15 11.82
C LEU A 50 -1.52 -22.50 12.22
N LEU A 51 -0.18 -22.66 12.23
CA LEU A 51 0.50 -23.88 12.65
C LEU A 51 0.41 -24.11 14.17
N GLU A 52 0.25 -23.06 14.97
CA GLU A 52 0.12 -23.13 16.43
C GLU A 52 -1.34 -23.32 16.89
N MET A 53 -2.32 -23.23 15.99
CA MET A 53 -3.74 -23.13 16.32
C MET A 53 -4.26 -24.35 17.08
N GLY A 54 -4.48 -24.21 18.39
CA GLY A 54 -5.00 -25.26 19.25
C GLY A 54 -6.21 -24.87 20.10
N ARG A 55 -6.48 -23.58 20.24
CA ARG A 55 -7.56 -23.02 21.08
C ARG A 55 -8.38 -22.01 20.30
N VAL A 56 -9.62 -21.76 20.74
CA VAL A 56 -10.51 -20.72 20.15
C VAL A 56 -9.83 -19.34 20.14
N ARG A 57 -9.10 -19.01 21.19
CA ARG A 57 -8.33 -17.77 21.30
C ARG A 57 -7.30 -17.64 20.17
N ASP A 58 -6.66 -18.73 19.76
CA ASP A 58 -5.71 -18.72 18.66
C ASP A 58 -6.43 -18.47 17.32
N GLY A 59 -7.62 -19.04 17.14
CA GLY A 59 -8.49 -18.78 16.02
C GLY A 59 -8.90 -17.31 15.93
N LEU A 60 -9.23 -16.67 17.05
CA LEU A 60 -9.52 -15.23 17.09
C LEU A 60 -8.30 -14.40 16.65
N ALA A 61 -7.09 -14.75 17.13
CA ALA A 61 -5.87 -14.06 16.73
C ALA A 61 -5.63 -14.18 15.21
N VAL A 62 -5.83 -15.37 14.64
CA VAL A 62 -5.74 -15.58 13.17
C VAL A 62 -6.75 -14.72 12.43
N VAL A 63 -7.99 -14.66 12.88
CA VAL A 63 -9.03 -13.82 12.26
C VAL A 63 -8.62 -12.34 12.27
N PHE A 64 -8.13 -11.82 13.39
CA PHE A 64 -7.66 -10.43 13.48
C PHE A 64 -6.44 -10.17 12.58
N LEU A 65 -5.49 -11.11 12.50
CA LEU A 65 -4.36 -11.01 11.56
C LEU A 65 -4.84 -11.00 10.10
N CYS A 66 -5.86 -11.79 9.76
CA CYS A 66 -6.47 -11.79 8.43
C CYS A 66 -7.13 -10.45 8.11
N TYR A 67 -7.88 -9.85 9.04
CA TYR A 67 -8.44 -8.50 8.85
C TYR A 67 -7.34 -7.46 8.63
N PHE A 68 -6.27 -7.53 9.40
CA PHE A 68 -5.15 -6.61 9.24
C PHE A 68 -4.44 -6.78 7.90
N LEU A 69 -4.23 -8.02 7.47
CA LEU A 69 -3.67 -8.32 6.15
C LEU A 69 -4.57 -7.82 5.02
N LEU A 70 -5.89 -8.01 5.16
CA LEU A 70 -6.87 -7.53 4.19
C LEU A 70 -6.87 -6.00 4.07
N LEU A 71 -6.82 -5.30 5.21
CA LEU A 71 -6.68 -3.83 5.26
C LEU A 71 -5.40 -3.38 4.57
N THR A 72 -4.27 -4.03 4.87
CA THR A 72 -2.98 -3.71 4.26
C THR A 72 -2.97 -3.95 2.77
N HIS A 73 -3.61 -5.04 2.30
CA HIS A 73 -3.78 -5.34 0.88
C HIS A 73 -4.60 -4.25 0.17
N PHE A 74 -5.72 -3.85 0.74
CA PHE A 74 -6.58 -2.80 0.19
C PHE A 74 -5.87 -1.43 0.11
N LEU A 75 -5.07 -1.07 1.12
CA LEU A 75 -4.28 0.16 1.11
C LEU A 75 -3.18 0.15 0.04
N ASN A 76 -2.73 -1.03 -0.37
CA ASN A 76 -1.66 -1.20 -1.34
C ASN A 76 -2.14 -1.20 -2.80
N ALA A 77 -3.34 -1.72 -3.05
CA ALA A 77 -3.92 -1.83 -4.39
C ALA A 77 -5.41 -1.44 -4.35
N GLN A 78 -5.82 -0.52 -5.21
CA GLN A 78 -7.15 0.11 -5.19
C GLN A 78 -7.88 -0.06 -6.54
N GLY A 79 -7.84 -1.27 -7.11
CA GLY A 79 -8.60 -1.61 -8.32
C GLY A 79 -10.02 -2.11 -8.00
N LEU A 80 -10.91 -2.12 -8.98
CA LEU A 80 -12.26 -2.69 -8.83
C LEU A 80 -12.21 -4.21 -8.60
N ASP A 81 -11.28 -4.89 -9.22
CA ASP A 81 -10.95 -6.30 -9.02
C ASP A 81 -10.51 -6.56 -7.58
N VAL A 82 -9.63 -5.70 -7.04
CA VAL A 82 -9.17 -5.75 -5.65
C VAL A 82 -10.32 -5.50 -4.69
N ALA A 83 -11.21 -4.56 -4.99
CA ALA A 83 -12.38 -4.28 -4.16
C ALA A 83 -13.33 -5.50 -4.09
N GLY A 84 -13.57 -6.18 -5.22
CA GLY A 84 -14.38 -7.41 -5.27
C GLY A 84 -13.75 -8.54 -4.44
N PHE A 85 -12.44 -8.76 -4.61
CA PHE A 85 -11.70 -9.74 -3.81
C PHE A 85 -11.74 -9.42 -2.32
N THR A 86 -11.51 -8.15 -1.95
CA THR A 86 -11.53 -7.67 -0.56
C THR A 86 -12.89 -7.89 0.09
N LEU A 87 -13.99 -7.62 -0.64
CA LEU A 87 -15.34 -7.86 -0.15
C LEU A 87 -15.60 -9.35 0.10
N ALA A 88 -15.23 -10.21 -0.85
CA ALA A 88 -15.39 -11.65 -0.71
C ALA A 88 -14.56 -12.20 0.47
N ALA A 89 -13.30 -11.76 0.61
CA ALA A 89 -12.44 -12.12 1.73
C ALA A 89 -13.00 -11.62 3.07
N LEU A 90 -13.55 -10.41 3.10
CA LEU A 90 -14.20 -9.83 4.28
C LEU A 90 -15.38 -10.68 4.75
N VAL A 91 -16.25 -11.11 3.82
CA VAL A 91 -17.36 -12.04 4.13
C VAL A 91 -16.82 -13.35 4.70
N ALA A 92 -15.80 -13.94 4.08
CA ALA A 92 -15.23 -15.20 4.52
C ALA A 92 -14.58 -15.11 5.92
N ILE A 93 -13.82 -14.07 6.19
CA ILE A 93 -13.17 -13.82 7.49
C ILE A 93 -14.22 -13.60 8.58
N THR A 94 -15.27 -12.81 8.27
CA THR A 94 -16.40 -12.58 9.20
C THR A 94 -17.18 -13.87 9.47
N ALA A 95 -17.37 -14.71 8.45
CA ALA A 95 -18.00 -16.03 8.62
C ALA A 95 -17.14 -16.97 9.49
N ALA A 96 -15.82 -16.93 9.34
CA ALA A 96 -14.89 -17.65 10.20
C ALA A 96 -15.02 -17.17 11.66
N LEU A 97 -15.08 -15.86 11.89
CA LEU A 97 -15.32 -15.28 13.21
C LEU A 97 -16.66 -15.75 13.80
N ALA A 98 -17.73 -15.69 13.02
CA ALA A 98 -19.05 -16.17 13.44
C ALA A 98 -19.06 -17.65 13.78
N SER A 99 -18.30 -18.48 13.04
CA SER A 99 -18.17 -19.90 13.33
C SER A 99 -17.40 -20.21 14.61
N LEU A 100 -16.46 -19.35 14.99
CA LEU A 100 -15.76 -19.45 16.28
C LEU A 100 -16.67 -19.08 17.47
N ALA A 101 -17.59 -18.12 17.25
CA ALA A 101 -18.56 -17.71 18.26
C ALA A 101 -19.74 -18.69 18.38
N ASN A 102 -20.20 -19.26 17.26
CA ASN A 102 -21.39 -20.12 17.16
C ASN A 102 -21.05 -21.47 16.53
N ALA A 103 -20.50 -22.37 17.30
CA ALA A 103 -20.08 -23.70 16.81
C ALA A 103 -21.25 -24.60 16.32
N GLY A 104 -22.51 -24.24 16.59
CA GLY A 104 -23.69 -25.01 16.21
C GLY A 104 -24.28 -24.67 14.83
N LEU A 105 -23.86 -23.59 14.19
CA LEU A 105 -24.38 -23.19 12.88
C LEU A 105 -23.59 -23.83 11.74
N SER A 106 -24.28 -24.10 10.63
CA SER A 106 -23.62 -24.59 9.41
C SER A 106 -22.74 -23.49 8.78
N ALA A 107 -21.74 -23.89 7.99
CA ALA A 107 -20.86 -22.94 7.29
C ALA A 107 -21.65 -22.00 6.38
N THR A 108 -22.67 -22.50 5.70
CA THR A 108 -23.55 -21.71 4.83
C THR A 108 -24.39 -20.69 5.62
N ALA A 109 -24.87 -21.07 6.83
CA ALA A 109 -25.59 -20.16 7.70
C ALA A 109 -24.67 -19.03 8.21
N ASN A 110 -23.44 -19.34 8.59
CA ASN A 110 -22.44 -18.33 8.99
C ASN A 110 -22.08 -17.39 7.83
N LEU A 111 -21.91 -17.91 6.61
CA LEU A 111 -21.68 -17.08 5.41
C LEU A 111 -22.86 -16.14 5.14
N ARG A 112 -24.10 -16.64 5.19
CA ARG A 112 -25.30 -15.82 4.99
C ARG A 112 -25.44 -14.74 6.07
N LEU A 113 -25.19 -15.10 7.33
CA LEU A 113 -25.19 -14.16 8.45
C LEU A 113 -24.17 -13.05 8.24
N SER A 114 -22.94 -13.40 7.86
CA SER A 114 -21.86 -12.44 7.64
C SER A 114 -22.15 -11.52 6.46
N ALA A 115 -22.67 -12.05 5.36
CA ALA A 115 -23.09 -11.25 4.21
C ALA A 115 -24.23 -10.27 4.61
N LEU A 116 -25.18 -10.70 5.42
CA LEU A 116 -26.25 -9.83 5.93
C LEU A 116 -25.71 -8.72 6.83
N MET A 117 -24.79 -9.05 7.75
CA MET A 117 -24.14 -8.04 8.62
C MET A 117 -23.39 -6.99 7.81
N LEU A 118 -22.67 -7.40 6.77
CA LEU A 118 -21.96 -6.47 5.90
C LEU A 118 -22.91 -5.63 5.05
N ALA A 119 -24.00 -6.22 4.56
CA ALA A 119 -25.04 -5.48 3.85
C ALA A 119 -25.70 -4.42 4.74
N GLN A 120 -25.92 -4.73 6.03
CA GLN A 120 -26.44 -3.77 7.00
C GLN A 120 -25.41 -2.67 7.33
N ALA A 121 -24.12 -2.95 7.24
CA ALA A 121 -23.06 -1.95 7.42
C ALA A 121 -22.91 -0.99 6.21
N ALA A 122 -23.37 -1.40 5.02
CA ALA A 122 -23.21 -0.62 3.79
C ALA A 122 -23.83 0.79 3.86
N PRO A 123 -25.05 1.01 4.37
CA PRO A 123 -25.61 2.36 4.49
C PRO A 123 -24.78 3.25 5.44
N PHE A 124 -24.25 2.71 6.53
CA PHE A 124 -23.37 3.46 7.42
C PHE A 124 -22.06 3.80 6.73
N MET A 125 -21.49 2.88 5.97
CA MET A 125 -20.30 3.13 5.15
C MET A 125 -20.57 4.26 4.15
N LEU A 126 -21.72 4.27 3.49
CA LEU A 126 -22.10 5.32 2.53
C LEU A 126 -22.23 6.68 3.21
N VAL A 127 -22.89 6.74 4.36
CA VAL A 127 -23.02 7.98 5.15
C VAL A 127 -21.66 8.50 5.57
N LEU A 128 -20.80 7.65 6.10
CA LEU A 128 -19.43 8.03 6.48
C LEU A 128 -18.63 8.50 5.26
N PHE A 129 -18.75 7.82 4.12
CA PHE A 129 -18.07 8.19 2.90
C PHE A 129 -18.49 9.58 2.37
N LEU A 130 -19.76 9.95 2.54
CA LEU A 130 -20.28 11.27 2.15
C LEU A 130 -19.93 12.36 3.18
N LEU A 131 -19.94 12.01 4.47
CA LEU A 131 -19.77 12.96 5.56
C LEU A 131 -18.30 13.31 5.79
N PHE A 132 -17.38 12.33 5.65
CA PHE A 132 -15.97 12.59 5.87
C PHE A 132 -15.34 13.31 4.67
N PRO A 133 -14.72 14.50 4.89
CA PRO A 133 -13.98 15.17 3.85
C PRO A 133 -12.83 14.29 3.36
N ARG A 134 -12.70 14.17 2.04
CA ARG A 134 -11.59 13.45 1.43
C ARG A 134 -10.32 14.28 1.61
N VAL A 135 -9.52 13.92 2.58
CA VAL A 135 -8.19 14.48 2.73
C VAL A 135 -7.34 13.92 1.61
N GLN A 136 -6.96 14.78 0.66
CA GLN A 136 -6.01 14.40 -0.39
C GLN A 136 -4.61 14.35 0.23
N GLY A 137 -4.09 13.14 0.39
CA GLY A 137 -2.76 12.88 0.93
C GLY A 137 -2.72 11.67 1.87
N PRO A 138 -1.55 11.10 2.11
CA PRO A 138 -1.42 10.01 3.06
C PRO A 138 -1.70 10.51 4.48
N LEU A 139 -2.74 9.98 5.12
CA LEU A 139 -3.08 10.26 6.53
C LEU A 139 -1.96 9.84 7.50
N TRP A 140 -1.05 9.00 7.03
CA TRP A 140 0.11 8.47 7.73
C TRP A 140 1.37 8.96 7.02
N GLY A 141 1.58 10.25 6.99
CA GLY A 141 2.84 10.84 6.55
C GLY A 141 3.97 10.40 7.47
N MET A 142 4.45 9.18 7.31
CA MET A 142 5.76 8.83 7.83
C MET A 142 6.77 9.75 7.10
N PRO A 143 7.62 10.46 7.80
CA PRO A 143 8.57 11.40 7.19
C PRO A 143 9.47 10.77 6.12
N ILE A 144 9.59 9.44 6.11
CA ILE A 144 10.41 8.68 5.16
C ILE A 144 9.77 8.64 3.76
N ASP A 145 8.43 8.57 3.66
CA ASP A 145 7.74 8.55 2.36
C ASP A 145 7.55 9.97 1.77
N ALA A 146 7.60 11.00 2.62
CA ALA A 146 7.57 12.39 2.18
C ALA A 146 8.87 12.81 1.46
N TYR A 147 9.96 12.06 1.65
CA TYR A 147 11.25 12.27 0.97
C TYR A 147 11.48 11.33 -0.23
N SER A 148 10.60 10.40 -0.52
CA SER A 148 10.63 9.67 -1.78
C SER A 148 10.18 10.64 -2.88
N GLY A 149 11.14 11.33 -3.50
CA GLY A 149 10.87 12.21 -4.62
C GLY A 149 10.17 11.43 -5.72
N MET A 150 8.95 11.84 -6.09
CA MET A 150 8.31 11.31 -7.29
C MET A 150 9.07 11.79 -8.52
N SER A 151 9.35 10.89 -9.47
CA SER A 151 9.89 11.27 -10.76
C SER A 151 8.85 12.14 -11.48
N GLY A 152 9.21 13.36 -11.80
CA GLY A 152 8.34 14.33 -12.47
C GLY A 152 8.99 15.70 -12.57
N LEU A 153 8.30 16.65 -13.19
CA LEU A 153 8.72 18.05 -13.22
C LEU A 153 8.38 18.69 -11.86
N SER A 154 9.39 18.99 -11.07
CA SER A 154 9.24 19.70 -9.79
C SER A 154 9.90 21.08 -9.87
N ASP A 155 9.28 22.07 -9.28
CA ASP A 155 9.83 23.44 -9.17
C ASP A 155 10.85 23.59 -8.02
N THR A 156 11.11 22.50 -7.29
CA THR A 156 12.07 22.45 -6.20
C THR A 156 12.88 21.14 -6.23
N MET A 157 14.13 21.19 -5.82
CA MET A 157 15.02 20.06 -5.69
C MET A 157 15.86 20.16 -4.41
N SER A 158 15.80 19.13 -3.57
CA SER A 158 16.65 19.03 -2.38
C SER A 158 17.68 17.90 -2.56
N PRO A 159 18.99 18.15 -2.42
CA PRO A 159 20.01 17.11 -2.43
C PRO A 159 19.69 16.06 -1.37
N GLY A 160 19.74 14.78 -1.74
CA GLY A 160 19.40 13.66 -0.85
C GLY A 160 17.94 13.15 -0.96
N SER A 161 16.99 13.95 -1.43
CA SER A 161 15.62 13.48 -1.70
C SER A 161 15.53 12.58 -2.95
N ILE A 162 16.57 12.59 -3.78
CA ILE A 162 16.64 11.85 -5.05
C ILE A 162 17.04 10.38 -4.84
N SER A 163 17.58 10.02 -3.67
CA SER A 163 18.10 8.67 -3.40
C SER A 163 17.04 7.56 -3.48
N ASN A 164 15.76 7.91 -3.33
CA ASN A 164 14.62 7.01 -3.41
C ASN A 164 13.57 7.52 -4.40
N LEU A 165 14.01 7.89 -5.61
CA LEU A 165 13.10 8.35 -6.65
C LEU A 165 12.16 7.22 -7.04
N SER A 166 10.89 7.33 -6.68
CA SER A 166 9.85 6.43 -7.16
C SER A 166 9.49 6.83 -8.60
N LEU A 167 9.61 5.89 -9.54
CA LEU A 167 9.15 6.09 -10.91
C LEU A 167 7.62 6.19 -10.91
N SER A 168 7.11 7.41 -11.08
CA SER A 168 5.69 7.65 -11.28
C SER A 168 5.32 7.40 -12.74
N GLY A 169 4.24 6.65 -12.98
CA GLY A 169 3.64 6.49 -14.32
C GLY A 169 2.71 7.64 -14.74
N GLU A 170 2.64 8.71 -13.95
CA GLU A 170 1.81 9.88 -14.25
C GLU A 170 2.35 10.68 -15.44
N ILE A 171 1.43 11.34 -16.18
CA ILE A 171 1.78 12.17 -17.32
C ILE A 171 2.48 13.43 -16.82
N ALA A 172 3.80 13.56 -17.05
CA ALA A 172 4.58 14.71 -16.64
C ALA A 172 4.19 16.00 -17.39
N PHE A 173 3.91 15.92 -18.69
CA PHE A 173 3.41 17.03 -19.52
C PHE A 173 2.82 16.48 -20.81
N ARG A 174 2.09 17.33 -21.52
CA ARG A 174 1.56 17.05 -22.87
C ARG A 174 2.08 18.12 -23.82
N ALA A 175 2.65 17.71 -24.96
CA ALA A 175 3.08 18.59 -26.01
C ALA A 175 2.16 18.43 -27.24
N LYS A 176 1.76 19.55 -27.83
CA LYS A 176 1.03 19.60 -29.11
C LYS A 176 1.97 20.14 -30.17
N PHE A 177 2.04 19.46 -31.30
CA PHE A 177 2.82 19.89 -32.44
C PHE A 177 1.88 20.48 -33.51
N ASP A 178 2.24 21.63 -34.07
CA ASP A 178 1.54 22.25 -35.19
C ASP A 178 2.24 21.83 -36.49
N GLY A 179 2.12 20.55 -36.87
CA GLY A 179 2.75 19.94 -38.03
C GLY A 179 3.10 18.49 -37.85
N GLU A 180 3.99 17.93 -38.69
CA GLU A 180 4.44 16.56 -38.54
C GLU A 180 5.25 16.36 -37.28
N LEU A 181 5.04 15.20 -36.64
CA LEU A 181 5.74 14.83 -35.39
C LEU A 181 7.24 14.65 -35.69
N PRO A 182 8.15 15.41 -35.04
CA PRO A 182 9.58 15.21 -35.19
C PRO A 182 10.03 13.82 -34.74
N PRO A 183 11.07 13.26 -35.34
CA PRO A 183 11.61 11.97 -34.92
C PRO A 183 12.09 12.04 -33.46
N LYS A 184 11.95 10.92 -32.72
CA LYS A 184 12.19 10.87 -31.26
C LYS A 184 13.57 11.38 -30.84
N HIS A 185 14.60 11.23 -31.66
CA HIS A 185 15.97 11.67 -31.35
C HIS A 185 16.14 13.20 -31.43
N MET A 186 15.19 13.92 -32.05
CA MET A 186 15.15 15.39 -32.10
C MET A 186 14.29 16.01 -30.99
N LEU A 187 13.56 15.19 -30.25
CA LEU A 187 12.72 15.66 -29.16
C LEU A 187 13.58 15.88 -27.91
N TYR A 188 13.92 17.13 -27.65
CA TYR A 188 14.61 17.53 -26.42
C TYR A 188 13.68 18.36 -25.53
N TRP A 189 13.46 17.89 -24.30
CA TRP A 189 12.61 18.55 -23.33
C TRP A 189 13.47 19.11 -22.19
N ARG A 190 13.51 20.44 -22.10
CA ARG A 190 14.21 21.12 -21.00
C ARG A 190 13.26 21.24 -19.81
N GLY A 191 13.65 20.69 -18.68
CA GLY A 191 12.94 20.84 -17.41
C GLY A 191 13.09 22.24 -16.80
N PRO A 192 12.45 22.50 -15.65
CA PRO A 192 12.60 23.76 -14.92
C PRO A 192 14.06 24.00 -14.53
N VAL A 193 14.49 25.25 -14.66
CA VAL A 193 15.83 25.69 -14.26
C VAL A 193 15.76 26.24 -12.84
N LEU A 194 16.45 25.60 -11.93
CA LEU A 194 16.53 25.98 -10.53
C LEU A 194 17.78 26.85 -10.36
N SER A 195 17.62 28.12 -9.98
CA SER A 195 18.70 29.11 -9.93
C SER A 195 18.95 29.67 -8.52
N PHE A 196 18.08 29.38 -7.57
CA PHE A 196 18.22 29.87 -6.20
C PHE A 196 18.40 28.70 -5.24
N TYR A 197 19.43 28.75 -4.43
CA TYR A 197 19.76 27.76 -3.41
C TYR A 197 19.72 28.40 -2.01
N ASP A 198 18.91 27.84 -1.12
CA ASP A 198 18.71 28.34 0.25
C ASP A 198 19.57 27.64 1.31
N GLY A 199 20.53 26.79 0.90
CA GLY A 199 21.37 25.98 1.76
C GLY A 199 20.91 24.54 1.90
N SER A 200 19.64 24.22 1.55
CA SER A 200 19.08 22.88 1.59
C SER A 200 18.29 22.51 0.33
N THR A 201 17.69 23.49 -0.32
CA THR A 201 16.74 23.29 -1.43
C THR A 201 17.02 24.24 -2.58
N TRP A 202 17.04 23.72 -3.80
CA TRP A 202 17.06 24.49 -5.02
C TRP A 202 15.63 24.86 -5.42
N ARG A 203 15.40 26.12 -5.83
CA ARG A 203 14.12 26.64 -6.30
C ARG A 203 14.28 27.40 -7.61
N ALA A 204 13.20 27.50 -8.36
CA ALA A 204 13.16 28.42 -9.48
C ALA A 204 13.34 29.86 -8.96
N GLY A 205 14.35 30.56 -9.43
CA GLY A 205 14.55 31.99 -9.12
C GLY A 205 13.40 32.84 -9.68
N PRO A 206 13.26 34.11 -9.24
CA PRO A 206 12.31 35.02 -9.84
C PRO A 206 12.51 35.04 -11.36
N ARG A 207 11.43 34.84 -12.12
CA ARG A 207 11.46 34.77 -13.57
C ARG A 207 12.22 35.99 -14.12
N GLN A 208 13.45 35.79 -14.56
CA GLN A 208 14.11 36.78 -15.37
C GLN A 208 13.22 37.03 -16.59
N ALA A 209 12.87 38.28 -16.84
CA ALA A 209 12.04 38.70 -17.95
C ALA A 209 12.53 38.02 -19.22
N LYS A 210 11.59 37.49 -20.03
CA LYS A 210 11.84 36.88 -21.33
C LYS A 210 12.97 37.62 -22.03
N VAL A 211 14.15 37.01 -22.10
CA VAL A 211 15.12 37.39 -23.12
C VAL A 211 14.47 36.96 -24.42
N SER A 212 13.89 37.92 -25.15
CA SER A 212 13.47 37.73 -26.51
C SER A 212 14.74 37.39 -27.30
N LEU A 213 14.90 36.13 -27.65
CA LEU A 213 15.92 35.73 -28.61
C LEU A 213 15.62 36.47 -29.90
N PRO A 214 16.62 37.14 -30.50
CA PRO A 214 16.42 37.77 -31.82
C PRO A 214 16.04 36.64 -32.80
N ASP A 215 15.03 36.99 -33.60
CA ASP A 215 14.49 36.13 -34.65
C ASP A 215 15.55 35.92 -35.74
N THR A 216 16.43 34.95 -35.57
CA THR A 216 17.40 34.51 -36.56
C THR A 216 16.98 33.15 -37.10
N ALA A 217 15.88 33.13 -37.82
CA ALA A 217 15.52 32.04 -38.71
C ALA A 217 15.24 32.62 -40.08
N ARG A 218 16.22 32.62 -40.91
CA ARG A 218 16.09 32.55 -42.37
C ARG A 218 16.90 31.38 -42.86
#